data_af04d81591de0969fb3f1a84ce139a28
#
_entry.id   af04d81591de0969fb3f1a84ce139a28
#
_cell.length_a   1.000
_cell.length_b   1.000
_cell.length_c   1.000
_cell.angle_alpha   90.00
_cell.angle_beta   90.00
_cell.angle_gamma   90.00
#
_symmetry.space_group_name_H-M   'P 1'
#
loop_
_entity.id
_entity.type
_entity.pdbx_description
1 polymer ?
#
loop_
_entity_poly.entity_id
_entity_poly.type
_entity_poly.pdbx_seq_one_letter_code
_entity_poly.pdbx_strand_id
1 'polypeptide(L)'
;MSEHSNSAEARDLAYHLHSFTHLESLAEDGPLVLESGDGIYVTDNHGKRYIEGISGLWNIVVGFGEQRIAEAAFAQMKKLPAYHTFFGRTASPVIDLAERLIELAPVAMKRVYFVNSGSEANDTAIKMLWMLNKGA
;
A
#
# COMPACT_ATOMS: atom_id res chain seq x y z
N MET A 1 -19.04 -8.52 31.75
CA MET A 1 -18.06 -8.14 30.71
C MET A 1 -17.45 -9.45 30.25
N SER A 2 -17.70 -9.89 29.04
CA SER A 2 -17.28 -11.20 28.52
C SER A 2 -15.75 -11.26 28.39
N GLU A 3 -15.16 -12.46 28.63
CA GLU A 3 -13.73 -12.72 28.47
C GLU A 3 -13.19 -12.38 27.07
N HIS A 4 -14.07 -12.19 26.08
CA HIS A 4 -13.73 -11.83 24.68
C HIS A 4 -13.69 -10.33 24.42
N SER A 5 -13.99 -9.47 25.38
CA SER A 5 -14.07 -8.00 25.15
C SER A 5 -12.73 -7.34 24.79
N ASN A 6 -11.62 -8.04 24.86
CA ASN A 6 -10.28 -7.55 24.58
C ASN A 6 -9.52 -8.35 23.50
N SER A 7 -10.17 -9.29 22.80
CA SER A 7 -9.56 -9.99 21.67
C SER A 7 -9.36 -9.04 20.48
N ALA A 8 -8.47 -9.42 19.55
CA ALA A 8 -8.24 -8.63 18.33
C ALA A 8 -9.52 -8.49 17.51
N GLU A 9 -10.28 -9.58 17.36
CA GLU A 9 -11.55 -9.64 16.65
C GLU A 9 -12.61 -8.72 17.29
N ALA A 10 -12.75 -8.78 18.61
CA ALA A 10 -13.72 -7.94 19.34
C ALA A 10 -13.38 -6.46 19.22
N ARG A 11 -12.11 -6.09 19.25
CA ARG A 11 -11.65 -4.72 19.06
C ARG A 11 -11.82 -4.25 17.62
N ASP A 12 -11.57 -5.12 16.65
CA ASP A 12 -11.78 -4.81 15.25
C ASP A 12 -13.25 -4.50 14.97
N LEU A 13 -14.17 -5.38 15.40
CA LEU A 13 -15.61 -5.16 15.28
C LEU A 13 -16.12 -3.90 15.98
N ALA A 14 -15.46 -3.51 17.07
CA ALA A 14 -15.88 -2.32 17.84
C ALA A 14 -15.40 -1.00 17.25
N TYR A 15 -14.25 -0.98 16.58
CA TYR A 15 -13.55 0.26 16.24
C TYR A 15 -13.17 0.42 14.77
N HIS A 16 -13.25 -0.63 13.96
CA HIS A 16 -12.82 -0.60 12.57
C HIS A 16 -13.99 -0.81 11.60
N LEU A 17 -14.18 0.12 10.68
CA LEU A 17 -15.16 0.01 9.60
C LEU A 17 -14.48 -0.58 8.36
N HIS A 18 -14.84 -1.81 8.01
CA HIS A 18 -14.32 -2.50 6.83
C HIS A 18 -14.92 -1.99 5.52
N SER A 19 -14.09 -1.75 4.51
CA SER A 19 -14.53 -1.48 3.14
C SER A 19 -14.80 -2.79 2.39
N PHE A 20 -15.68 -2.75 1.37
CA PHE A 20 -16.05 -3.90 0.55
C PHE A 20 -16.47 -5.16 1.35
N THR A 21 -17.14 -4.97 2.48
CA THR A 21 -17.48 -6.03 3.42
C THR A 21 -18.96 -5.98 3.76
N HIS A 22 -19.61 -7.14 3.79
CA HIS A 22 -20.97 -7.26 4.31
C HIS A 22 -20.92 -7.25 5.85
N LEU A 23 -21.32 -6.14 6.44
CA LEU A 23 -21.09 -5.88 7.87
C LEU A 23 -21.89 -6.83 8.80
N GLU A 24 -23.06 -7.29 8.37
CA GLU A 24 -23.84 -8.26 9.15
C GLU A 24 -23.12 -9.59 9.25
N SER A 25 -22.62 -10.13 8.13
CA SER A 25 -21.84 -11.37 8.12
C SER A 25 -20.53 -11.20 8.90
N LEU A 26 -19.88 -10.05 8.79
CA LEU A 26 -18.68 -9.77 9.57
C LEU A 26 -18.95 -9.77 11.08
N ALA A 27 -20.13 -9.25 11.50
CA ALA A 27 -20.53 -9.26 12.90
C ALA A 27 -20.82 -10.67 13.44
N GLU A 28 -21.31 -11.57 12.57
CA GLU A 28 -21.60 -12.97 12.91
C GLU A 28 -20.35 -13.85 12.90
N ASP A 29 -19.53 -13.76 11.85
CA ASP A 29 -18.38 -14.64 11.60
C ASP A 29 -17.09 -14.13 12.25
N GLY A 30 -17.00 -12.84 12.50
CA GLY A 30 -15.77 -12.15 12.93
C GLY A 30 -14.78 -11.90 11.79
N PRO A 31 -13.79 -11.01 12.00
CA PRO A 31 -12.72 -10.75 11.04
C PRO A 31 -11.67 -11.87 11.05
N LEU A 32 -11.04 -12.12 9.91
CA LEU A 32 -9.82 -12.91 9.82
C LEU A 32 -8.61 -12.02 10.17
N VAL A 33 -8.03 -12.22 11.35
CA VAL A 33 -6.88 -11.43 11.82
C VAL A 33 -5.59 -12.10 11.37
N LEU A 34 -4.90 -11.51 10.41
CA LEU A 34 -3.62 -12.00 9.89
C LEU A 34 -2.46 -11.40 10.67
N GLU A 35 -1.53 -12.25 11.13
CA GLU A 35 -0.40 -11.87 12.00
C GLU A 35 0.94 -11.87 11.27
N SER A 36 1.12 -12.76 10.29
CA SER A 36 2.40 -12.91 9.60
C SER A 36 2.24 -13.41 8.18
N GLY A 37 3.30 -13.21 7.37
CA GLY A 37 3.37 -13.70 6.01
C GLY A 37 4.77 -14.19 5.65
N ASP A 38 4.84 -15.25 4.84
CA ASP A 38 6.08 -15.85 4.34
C ASP A 38 5.87 -16.42 2.93
N GLY A 39 6.58 -15.89 1.95
CA GLY A 39 6.42 -16.24 0.54
C GLY A 39 4.99 -15.98 0.05
N ILE A 40 4.28 -17.05 -0.30
CA ILE A 40 2.88 -17.00 -0.75
C ILE A 40 1.86 -17.29 0.38
N TYR A 41 2.31 -17.41 1.61
CA TYR A 41 1.46 -17.80 2.73
C TYR A 41 1.26 -16.66 3.71
N VAL A 42 0.08 -16.65 4.33
CA VAL A 42 -0.23 -15.83 5.51
C VAL A 42 -0.71 -16.72 6.65
N THR A 43 -0.48 -16.28 7.86
CA THR A 43 -0.88 -17.00 9.08
C THR A 43 -1.73 -16.09 9.95
N ASP A 44 -2.87 -16.59 10.42
CA ASP A 44 -3.76 -15.85 11.31
C ASP A 44 -3.27 -15.87 12.79
N ASN A 45 -3.96 -15.14 13.63
CA ASN A 45 -3.68 -15.04 15.07
C ASN A 45 -3.97 -16.34 15.84
N HIS A 46 -4.55 -17.36 15.20
CA HIS A 46 -4.75 -18.71 15.75
C HIS A 46 -3.69 -19.70 15.24
N GLY A 47 -2.75 -19.24 14.42
CA GLY A 47 -1.69 -20.07 13.84
C GLY A 47 -2.09 -20.87 12.61
N LYS A 48 -3.29 -20.65 12.07
CA LYS A 48 -3.71 -21.30 10.83
C LYS A 48 -3.11 -20.62 9.62
N ARG A 49 -2.58 -21.42 8.71
CA ARG A 49 -1.89 -20.97 7.50
C ARG A 49 -2.79 -21.04 6.29
N TYR A 50 -2.71 -20.02 5.44
CA TYR A 50 -3.49 -19.89 4.20
C TYR A 50 -2.57 -19.57 3.03
N ILE A 51 -2.94 -20.01 1.82
CA ILE A 51 -2.36 -19.51 0.58
C ILE A 51 -3.01 -18.15 0.27
N GLU A 52 -2.19 -17.11 0.15
CA GLU A 52 -2.65 -15.79 -0.19
C GLU A 52 -2.53 -15.58 -1.71
N GLY A 53 -3.66 -15.58 -2.43
CA GLY A 53 -3.72 -15.60 -3.89
C GLY A 53 -3.88 -14.23 -4.56
N ILE A 54 -4.03 -13.15 -3.78
CA ILE A 54 -4.23 -11.79 -4.33
C ILE A 54 -3.09 -10.83 -4.02
N SER A 55 -1.96 -11.35 -3.53
CA SER A 55 -0.74 -10.57 -3.25
C SER A 55 -1.01 -9.33 -2.38
N GLY A 56 -1.74 -9.51 -1.28
CA GLY A 56 -2.09 -8.41 -0.39
C GLY A 56 -2.89 -7.28 -1.06
N LEU A 57 -3.72 -7.59 -2.03
CA LEU A 57 -4.39 -6.68 -2.95
C LEU A 57 -3.42 -6.02 -3.96
N TRP A 58 -2.67 -6.89 -4.69
CA TRP A 58 -1.80 -6.57 -5.83
C TRP A 58 -0.51 -5.81 -5.51
N ASN A 59 -0.11 -5.73 -4.26
CA ASN A 59 1.07 -4.96 -3.86
C ASN A 59 2.23 -5.81 -3.30
N ILE A 60 2.02 -7.09 -3.01
CA ILE A 60 3.06 -8.01 -2.51
C ILE A 60 3.52 -8.94 -3.66
N VAL A 61 4.08 -8.36 -4.70
CA VAL A 61 4.42 -9.07 -5.94
C VAL A 61 5.64 -10.00 -5.85
N VAL A 62 6.47 -9.86 -4.83
CA VAL A 62 7.67 -10.70 -4.59
C VAL A 62 7.49 -11.67 -3.43
N GLY A 63 6.28 -11.76 -2.87
CA GLY A 63 5.96 -12.55 -1.68
C GLY A 63 6.17 -11.80 -0.37
N PHE A 64 5.59 -12.35 0.69
CA PHE A 64 5.75 -11.83 2.04
C PHE A 64 7.14 -12.17 2.60
N GLY A 65 7.65 -11.34 3.49
CA GLY A 65 8.90 -11.60 4.19
C GLY A 65 10.17 -11.33 3.36
N GLU A 66 10.12 -10.61 2.24
CA GLU A 66 11.31 -10.26 1.45
C GLU A 66 12.22 -9.30 2.24
N GLN A 67 13.26 -9.87 2.82
CA GLN A 67 14.16 -9.16 3.76
C GLN A 67 14.91 -8.01 3.10
N ARG A 68 15.33 -8.14 1.84
CA ARG A 68 16.06 -7.06 1.13
C ARG A 68 15.26 -5.77 1.05
N ILE A 69 13.93 -5.88 0.86
CA ILE A 69 13.03 -4.72 0.83
C ILE A 69 12.89 -4.13 2.24
N ALA A 70 12.69 -4.99 3.24
CA ALA A 70 12.55 -4.56 4.63
C ALA A 70 13.81 -3.84 5.14
N GLU A 71 14.99 -4.40 4.85
CA GLU A 71 16.29 -3.82 5.23
C GLU A 71 16.56 -2.47 4.53
N ALA A 72 16.26 -2.39 3.23
CA ALA A 72 16.39 -1.15 2.47
C ALA A 72 15.46 -0.05 3.01
N ALA A 73 14.20 -0.40 3.30
CA ALA A 73 13.24 0.51 3.91
C ALA A 73 13.71 0.97 5.29
N PHE A 74 14.15 0.06 6.15
CA PHE A 74 14.67 0.36 7.48
C PHE A 74 15.89 1.29 7.42
N ALA A 75 16.84 1.02 6.55
CA ALA A 75 18.03 1.86 6.37
C ALA A 75 17.66 3.28 5.91
N GLN A 76 16.73 3.39 4.96
CA GLN A 76 16.25 4.69 4.48
C GLN A 76 15.47 5.45 5.56
N MET A 77 14.61 4.77 6.32
CA MET A 77 13.84 5.38 7.41
C MET A 77 14.76 5.95 8.51
N LYS A 78 15.87 5.30 8.79
CA LYS A 78 16.88 5.85 9.73
C LYS A 78 17.61 7.07 9.19
N LYS A 79 17.79 7.17 7.88
CA LYS A 79 18.51 8.27 7.22
C LYS A 79 17.59 9.48 6.99
N LEU A 80 16.46 9.26 6.37
CA LEU A 80 15.44 10.28 6.06
C LEU A 80 14.10 9.56 5.81
N PRO A 81 13.19 9.50 6.80
CA PRO A 81 11.99 8.70 6.74
C PRO A 81 10.94 9.23 5.76
N ALA A 82 10.86 10.56 5.63
CA ALA A 82 9.95 11.21 4.69
C ALA A 82 10.44 12.62 4.37
N TYR A 83 10.18 13.07 3.16
CA TYR A 83 10.33 14.46 2.76
C TYR A 83 9.41 14.78 1.58
N HIS A 84 8.95 16.03 1.51
CA HIS A 84 8.09 16.48 0.39
C HIS A 84 8.91 16.85 -0.85
N THR A 85 8.24 16.91 -2.01
CA THR A 85 8.84 17.31 -3.29
C THR A 85 8.44 18.71 -3.77
N PHE A 86 7.90 19.55 -2.87
CA PHE A 86 7.52 20.92 -3.18
C PHE A 86 8.72 21.87 -3.17
N PHE A 87 8.60 22.97 -3.88
CA PHE A 87 9.57 24.07 -3.89
C PHE A 87 10.99 23.64 -4.30
N GLY A 88 11.10 22.71 -5.24
CA GLY A 88 12.39 22.23 -5.73
C GLY A 88 13.15 21.31 -4.77
N ARG A 89 12.49 20.79 -3.75
CA ARG A 89 13.08 19.81 -2.83
C ARG A 89 12.80 18.40 -3.30
N THR A 90 13.69 17.47 -2.97
CA THR A 90 13.53 16.05 -3.29
C THR A 90 14.45 15.20 -2.38
N ALA A 91 14.39 13.88 -2.54
CA ALA A 91 15.26 12.92 -1.87
C ALA A 91 15.85 11.94 -2.90
N SER A 92 17.06 11.43 -2.66
CA SER A 92 17.74 10.54 -3.60
C SER A 92 16.88 9.35 -4.05
N PRO A 93 16.17 8.61 -3.16
CA PRO A 93 15.34 7.47 -3.61
C PRO A 93 14.22 7.87 -4.57
N VAL A 94 13.70 9.09 -4.48
CA VAL A 94 12.68 9.60 -5.42
C VAL A 94 13.28 9.82 -6.80
N ILE A 95 14.50 10.35 -6.86
CA ILE A 95 15.23 10.57 -8.11
C ILE A 95 15.54 9.23 -8.78
N ASP A 96 16.13 8.30 -8.02
CA ASP A 96 16.52 6.97 -8.50
C ASP A 96 15.30 6.20 -9.05
N LEU A 97 14.18 6.25 -8.35
CA LEU A 97 12.94 5.62 -8.79
C LEU A 97 12.37 6.29 -10.05
N ALA A 98 12.40 7.62 -10.12
CA ALA A 98 11.92 8.34 -11.30
C ALA A 98 12.73 7.99 -12.55
N GLU A 99 14.06 7.97 -12.44
CA GLU A 99 14.98 7.57 -13.51
C GLU A 99 14.66 6.13 -13.96
N ARG A 100 14.57 5.20 -13.03
CA ARG A 100 14.28 3.80 -13.32
C ARG A 100 12.92 3.59 -14.01
N LEU A 101 11.89 4.33 -13.61
CA LEU A 101 10.58 4.26 -14.25
C LEU A 101 10.60 4.81 -15.69
N ILE A 102 11.37 5.85 -15.95
CA ILE A 102 11.55 6.39 -17.32
C ILE A 102 12.26 5.37 -18.21
N GLU A 103 13.32 4.71 -17.71
CA GLU A 103 14.04 3.65 -18.44
C GLU A 103 13.14 2.45 -18.80
N LEU A 104 12.24 2.07 -17.89
CA LEU A 104 11.32 0.94 -18.07
C LEU A 104 10.05 1.29 -18.86
N ALA A 105 9.78 2.58 -19.10
CA ALA A 105 8.57 3.00 -19.78
C ALA A 105 8.51 2.44 -21.21
N PRO A 106 7.37 1.87 -21.66
CA PRO A 106 7.22 1.28 -22.99
C PRO A 106 7.17 2.32 -24.10
N VAL A 107 7.09 3.60 -23.76
CA VAL A 107 7.08 4.74 -24.68
C VAL A 107 8.00 5.83 -24.17
N ALA A 108 8.42 6.74 -25.05
CA ALA A 108 9.30 7.85 -24.69
C ALA A 108 8.62 8.80 -23.69
N MET A 109 9.00 8.66 -22.43
CA MET A 109 8.60 9.52 -21.32
C MET A 109 9.75 10.42 -20.89
N LYS A 110 9.44 11.56 -20.25
CA LYS A 110 10.46 12.51 -19.80
C LYS A 110 10.46 12.72 -18.30
N ARG A 111 9.32 12.56 -17.65
CA ARG A 111 9.15 12.85 -16.22
C ARG A 111 8.10 11.94 -15.60
N VAL A 112 8.24 11.70 -14.28
CA VAL A 112 7.29 11.00 -13.45
C VAL A 112 6.70 11.97 -12.43
N TYR A 113 5.40 11.88 -12.20
CA TYR A 113 4.72 12.57 -11.11
C TYR A 113 4.15 11.54 -10.14
N PHE A 114 4.61 11.58 -8.90
CA PHE A 114 4.21 10.63 -7.86
C PHE A 114 2.98 11.13 -7.10
N VAL A 115 2.03 10.25 -6.87
CA VAL A 115 0.78 10.46 -6.13
C VAL A 115 0.54 9.28 -5.18
N ASN A 116 -0.48 9.39 -4.31
CA ASN A 116 -0.74 8.34 -3.32
C ASN A 116 -1.77 7.30 -3.78
N SER A 117 -2.51 7.56 -4.86
CA SER A 117 -3.52 6.63 -5.38
C SER A 117 -3.72 6.75 -6.89
N GLY A 118 -4.33 5.72 -7.51
CA GLY A 118 -4.71 5.76 -8.92
C GLY A 118 -5.75 6.84 -9.22
N SER A 119 -6.65 7.13 -8.29
CA SER A 119 -7.64 8.20 -8.44
C SER A 119 -6.97 9.58 -8.52
N GLU A 120 -5.99 9.84 -7.65
CA GLU A 120 -5.18 11.08 -7.71
C GLU A 120 -4.37 11.16 -9.00
N ALA A 121 -3.83 10.04 -9.49
CA ALA A 121 -3.11 9.99 -10.75
C ALA A 121 -4.01 10.41 -11.92
N ASN A 122 -5.21 9.83 -12.00
CA ASN A 122 -6.17 10.15 -13.04
C ASN A 122 -6.66 11.62 -12.96
N ASP A 123 -7.00 12.10 -11.78
CA ASP A 123 -7.42 13.49 -11.56
C ASP A 123 -6.31 14.47 -11.97
N THR A 124 -5.07 14.19 -11.60
CA THR A 124 -3.91 14.99 -11.98
C THR A 124 -3.68 14.97 -13.49
N ALA A 125 -3.77 13.80 -14.15
CA ALA A 125 -3.62 13.68 -15.58
C ALA A 125 -4.70 14.49 -16.34
N ILE A 126 -5.95 14.42 -15.90
CA ILE A 126 -7.05 15.21 -16.47
C ILE A 126 -6.77 16.72 -16.31
N LYS A 127 -6.35 17.16 -15.13
CA LYS A 127 -5.99 18.57 -14.89
C LYS A 127 -4.84 19.03 -15.77
N MET A 128 -3.81 18.20 -15.94
CA MET A 128 -2.69 18.52 -16.85
C MET A 128 -3.15 18.65 -18.30
N LEU A 129 -4.06 17.79 -18.77
CA LEU A 129 -4.66 17.88 -20.10
C LEU A 129 -5.49 19.16 -20.28
N TRP A 130 -6.28 19.55 -19.28
CA TRP A 130 -7.01 20.81 -19.31
C TRP A 130 -6.09 22.02 -19.39
N MET A 131 -5.03 22.03 -18.58
CA MET A 131 -4.04 23.12 -18.63
C MET A 131 -3.35 23.19 -20.00
N LEU A 132 -3.00 22.04 -20.58
CA LEU A 132 -2.38 21.96 -21.91
C LEU A 132 -3.30 22.51 -23.00
N ASN A 133 -4.59 22.21 -22.92
CA ASN A 133 -5.61 22.65 -23.90
C ASN A 133 -6.22 24.02 -23.54
N LYS A 134 -5.60 24.78 -22.63
CA LYS A 134 -6.03 26.12 -22.19
C LYS A 134 -7.46 26.18 -21.65
N GLY A 135 -7.93 25.08 -21.06
CA GLY A 135 -9.26 25.01 -20.48
C GLY A 135 -10.39 24.93 -21.51
N ALA A 136 -10.10 24.45 -22.71
CA ALA A 136 -11.12 24.28 -23.75
C ALA A 136 -12.12 23.19 -23.39
#